data_a35f29b6739ec30eb6d03cde76839c09
#
_entry.id   a35f29b6739ec30eb6d03cde76839c09
#
_cell.length_a   1.000
_cell.length_b   1.000
_cell.length_c   1.000
_cell.angle_alpha   90.00
_cell.angle_beta   90.00
_cell.angle_gamma   90.00
#
_symmetry.space_group_name_H-M   'P 1'
#
loop_
_entity.id
_entity.type
_entity.pdbx_description
1 polymer ?
#
loop_
_entity_poly.entity_id
_entity_poly.type
_entity_poly.pdbx_seq_one_letter_code
_entity_poly.pdbx_strand_id
1 'polypeptide(L)'
;MTCRKFTIMLALCLTAAAHSLAKPNVLFIVIDDLNDWVGCLDGHPQARTPNIDRLAKRGTLFVNAHCQGPICGPSRASLLSGYYPHVTGVYQQPAGKAMEQDKTFFHGQMVSHCFADHGYRTLAVGKITHGYPAKLAFDSYGSKFDGSGPKPSGGRRFNYHLPDVPWTGTQTDWGAFPEKDDDMSDHKSADWAVERLAGESKEPFFLAVGFIRPHVPFYVPQKWFDLFPLDDVMLPPIRNDDLLDVPEISRRIHELPKYPRLAFLRKNGNEQFRKCVQAYLACVAFVDHQVGRVLDALDKGPHGGDTVVVLFSDHGYHLGEKDRVSKHSLWEESARVPLVVVPAKSQGKQFGKAGQLCSKPVGLIDLYPTMLEMCGLPAKKSNQGDSLVPLLRNPSADWRFATLTTYARGNHSLRSERHRYLRFEDGSEELYDHADDPNEWVNLAARPKHAKLLERFRRELPTKEAPYHPAVRSGAVNAWFAEHLRRHGVK
;
A
#
# COMPACT_ATOMS: atom_id res chain seq x y z
N MET A 1 -39.30 -56.61 55.73
CA MET A 1 -37.95 -56.64 55.06
C MET A 1 -38.06 -55.91 53.72
N THR A 2 -37.67 -54.65 53.69
CA THR A 2 -37.76 -53.75 52.51
C THR A 2 -36.34 -53.48 51.99
N CYS A 3 -36.03 -54.00 50.80
CA CYS A 3 -34.75 -53.83 50.16
C CYS A 3 -34.76 -52.54 49.39
N ARG A 4 -33.97 -51.52 49.79
CA ARG A 4 -33.74 -50.24 49.05
C ARG A 4 -32.62 -50.48 48.03
N LYS A 5 -32.97 -50.40 46.76
CA LYS A 5 -31.99 -50.32 45.67
C LYS A 5 -31.40 -48.92 45.60
N PHE A 6 -30.10 -48.76 45.79
CA PHE A 6 -29.32 -47.56 45.52
C PHE A 6 -28.92 -47.54 44.04
N THR A 7 -29.44 -46.61 43.29
CA THR A 7 -29.02 -46.36 41.93
C THR A 7 -27.94 -45.28 41.98
N ILE A 8 -26.70 -45.67 41.68
CA ILE A 8 -25.57 -44.75 41.57
C ILE A 8 -25.63 -44.17 40.11
N MET A 9 -25.92 -42.87 40.01
CA MET A 9 -25.92 -42.14 38.76
C MET A 9 -24.50 -41.58 38.53
N LEU A 10 -23.77 -42.23 37.61
CA LEU A 10 -22.42 -41.82 37.23
C LEU A 10 -22.56 -40.63 36.26
N ALA A 11 -22.32 -39.40 36.72
CA ALA A 11 -22.28 -38.20 35.87
C ALA A 11 -20.93 -38.16 35.14
N LEU A 12 -20.92 -38.53 33.84
CA LEU A 12 -19.80 -38.28 32.96
C LEU A 12 -19.72 -36.77 32.66
N CYS A 13 -18.81 -36.08 33.34
CA CYS A 13 -18.39 -34.75 32.93
C CYS A 13 -17.52 -34.84 31.67
N LEU A 14 -18.12 -34.69 30.50
CA LEU A 14 -17.42 -34.43 29.26
C LEU A 14 -16.84 -33.01 29.33
N THR A 15 -15.62 -32.85 29.83
CA THR A 15 -14.82 -31.66 29.62
C THR A 15 -14.44 -31.62 28.14
N ALA A 16 -15.21 -30.89 27.34
CA ALA A 16 -14.78 -30.50 26.02
C ALA A 16 -13.55 -29.59 26.21
N ALA A 17 -12.36 -30.19 26.08
CA ALA A 17 -11.14 -29.43 25.93
C ALA A 17 -11.28 -28.62 24.63
N ALA A 18 -11.72 -27.36 24.76
CA ALA A 18 -11.58 -26.41 23.71
C ALA A 18 -10.07 -26.33 23.40
N HIS A 19 -9.65 -27.00 22.35
CA HIS A 19 -8.32 -26.77 21.77
C HIS A 19 -8.30 -25.30 21.41
N SER A 20 -7.72 -24.45 22.26
CA SER A 20 -7.33 -23.10 21.90
C SER A 20 -6.39 -23.27 20.71
N LEU A 21 -6.89 -23.09 19.51
CA LEU A 21 -6.04 -23.00 18.33
C LEU A 21 -4.98 -21.94 18.66
N ALA A 22 -3.72 -22.33 18.57
CA ALA A 22 -2.62 -21.40 18.80
C ALA A 22 -2.84 -20.17 17.91
N LYS A 23 -2.66 -18.98 18.48
CA LYS A 23 -2.80 -17.71 17.72
C LYS A 23 -1.85 -17.75 16.55
N PRO A 24 -2.31 -17.54 15.31
CA PRO A 24 -1.42 -17.56 14.15
C PRO A 24 -0.44 -16.38 14.18
N ASN A 25 0.74 -16.58 13.65
CA ASN A 25 1.68 -15.49 13.38
C ASN A 25 1.16 -14.61 12.23
N VAL A 26 1.72 -13.41 12.11
CA VAL A 26 1.47 -12.51 10.98
C VAL A 26 2.78 -12.11 10.33
N LEU A 27 2.90 -12.33 9.02
CA LEU A 27 3.92 -11.76 8.17
C LEU A 27 3.28 -10.65 7.31
N PHE A 28 3.68 -9.39 7.57
CA PHE A 28 3.11 -8.18 6.98
C PHE A 28 4.15 -7.53 6.07
N ILE A 29 4.01 -7.72 4.74
CA ILE A 29 4.97 -7.24 3.73
C ILE A 29 4.39 -6.00 3.06
N VAL A 30 5.09 -4.87 3.16
CA VAL A 30 4.72 -3.62 2.49
C VAL A 30 5.82 -3.19 1.52
N ILE A 31 5.42 -2.87 0.28
CA ILE A 31 6.31 -2.44 -0.79
C ILE A 31 5.99 -0.97 -1.11
N ASP A 32 7.01 -0.12 -1.23
CA ASP A 32 6.86 1.32 -1.42
C ASP A 32 6.79 1.67 -2.91
N ASP A 33 5.79 2.44 -3.34
CA ASP A 33 5.59 2.89 -4.73
C ASP A 33 5.31 1.76 -5.76
N LEU A 34 4.90 0.57 -5.36
CA LEU A 34 4.58 -0.50 -6.31
C LEU A 34 3.16 -0.33 -6.85
N ASN A 35 3.05 -0.03 -8.13
CA ASN A 35 1.76 -0.01 -8.84
C ASN A 35 1.31 -1.43 -9.25
N ASP A 36 0.35 -1.54 -10.14
CA ASP A 36 -0.21 -2.81 -10.60
C ASP A 36 0.71 -3.60 -11.57
N TRP A 37 1.94 -3.13 -11.82
CA TRP A 37 2.91 -3.82 -12.68
C TRP A 37 3.49 -5.06 -12.00
N VAL A 38 2.61 -5.98 -11.67
CA VAL A 38 2.88 -7.33 -11.15
C VAL A 38 2.11 -8.35 -12.01
N GLY A 39 2.69 -9.52 -12.22
CA GLY A 39 2.12 -10.54 -13.12
C GLY A 39 0.68 -10.91 -12.77
N CYS A 40 0.36 -11.06 -11.49
CA CYS A 40 -0.98 -11.43 -11.05
C CYS A 40 -2.06 -10.34 -11.25
N LEU A 41 -1.69 -9.09 -11.57
CA LEU A 41 -2.62 -7.99 -11.89
C LEU A 41 -2.61 -7.59 -13.38
N ASP A 42 -1.72 -8.18 -14.18
CA ASP A 42 -1.55 -7.92 -15.62
C ASP A 42 -1.31 -6.44 -15.98
N GLY A 43 -0.78 -5.63 -15.03
CA GLY A 43 -0.59 -4.19 -15.23
C GLY A 43 0.47 -3.83 -16.26
N HIS A 44 1.47 -4.68 -16.46
CA HIS A 44 2.46 -4.52 -17.53
C HIS A 44 2.90 -5.89 -18.07
N PRO A 45 2.90 -6.10 -19.40
CA PRO A 45 3.15 -7.43 -19.99
C PRO A 45 4.57 -7.96 -19.75
N GLN A 46 5.52 -7.09 -19.41
CA GLN A 46 6.91 -7.47 -19.12
C GLN A 46 7.22 -7.54 -17.63
N ALA A 47 6.26 -7.33 -16.73
CA ALA A 47 6.47 -7.47 -15.30
C ALA A 47 6.95 -8.89 -14.94
N ARG A 48 8.01 -9.00 -14.12
CA ARG A 48 8.58 -10.29 -13.70
C ARG A 48 8.50 -10.41 -12.19
N THR A 49 7.38 -10.97 -11.71
CA THR A 49 7.07 -11.09 -10.28
C THR A 49 6.67 -12.50 -9.86
N PRO A 50 7.48 -13.53 -10.16
CA PRO A 50 7.09 -14.92 -9.92
C PRO A 50 6.80 -15.22 -8.44
N ASN A 51 7.41 -14.49 -7.51
CA ASN A 51 7.22 -14.71 -6.07
C ASN A 51 5.92 -14.09 -5.56
N ILE A 52 5.58 -12.87 -5.98
CA ILE A 52 4.28 -12.23 -5.69
C ILE A 52 3.16 -13.05 -6.34
N ASP A 53 3.37 -13.51 -7.59
CA ASP A 53 2.38 -14.31 -8.33
C ASP A 53 2.13 -15.67 -7.66
N ARG A 54 3.18 -16.35 -7.16
CA ARG A 54 3.01 -17.59 -6.39
C ARG A 54 2.31 -17.37 -5.05
N LEU A 55 2.52 -16.20 -4.43
CA LEU A 55 1.80 -15.84 -3.20
C LEU A 55 0.32 -15.60 -3.49
N ALA A 56 -0.03 -14.89 -4.55
CA ALA A 56 -1.42 -14.67 -4.99
C ALA A 56 -2.18 -15.99 -5.22
N LYS A 57 -1.51 -17.00 -5.76
CA LYS A 57 -2.09 -18.35 -5.94
C LYS A 57 -2.36 -19.09 -4.63
N ARG A 58 -1.79 -18.65 -3.51
CA ARG A 58 -1.96 -19.28 -2.18
C ARG A 58 -3.10 -18.69 -1.36
N GLY A 59 -3.60 -17.51 -1.72
CA GLY A 59 -4.61 -16.78 -0.96
C GLY A 59 -5.68 -16.14 -1.83
N THR A 60 -6.15 -14.98 -1.39
CA THR A 60 -7.06 -14.11 -2.15
C THR A 60 -6.29 -12.90 -2.67
N LEU A 61 -6.35 -12.69 -3.98
CA LEU A 61 -5.88 -11.48 -4.65
C LEU A 61 -7.04 -10.49 -4.77
N PHE A 62 -6.88 -9.29 -4.19
CA PHE A 62 -7.83 -8.20 -4.33
C PHE A 62 -7.42 -7.33 -5.52
N VAL A 63 -8.12 -7.48 -6.65
CA VAL A 63 -7.77 -6.77 -7.90
C VAL A 63 -8.24 -5.31 -7.93
N ASN A 64 -9.02 -4.90 -6.93
CA ASN A 64 -9.60 -3.55 -6.79
C ASN A 64 -9.33 -2.99 -5.38
N ALA A 65 -8.04 -3.00 -4.99
CA ALA A 65 -7.58 -2.48 -3.69
C ALA A 65 -6.95 -1.09 -3.84
N HIS A 66 -7.24 -0.20 -2.88
CA HIS A 66 -6.82 1.21 -2.95
C HIS A 66 -6.24 1.72 -1.63
N CYS A 67 -5.26 2.63 -1.74
CA CYS A 67 -4.73 3.36 -0.58
C CYS A 67 -5.67 4.48 -0.15
N GLN A 68 -5.58 4.91 1.11
CA GLN A 68 -6.38 6.01 1.65
C GLN A 68 -5.76 7.38 1.41
N GLY A 69 -4.49 7.41 0.97
CA GLY A 69 -3.79 8.63 0.54
C GLY A 69 -2.72 8.26 -0.48
N PRO A 70 -2.62 8.93 -1.64
CA PRO A 70 -1.73 8.52 -2.75
C PRO A 70 -0.28 9.00 -2.53
N ILE A 71 0.19 8.92 -1.30
CA ILE A 71 1.58 9.14 -0.84
C ILE A 71 1.84 8.41 0.47
N CYS A 72 3.11 8.06 0.70
CA CYS A 72 3.53 7.17 1.80
C CYS A 72 3.02 7.58 3.18
N GLY A 73 3.12 8.87 3.56
CA GLY A 73 2.75 9.35 4.89
C GLY A 73 1.28 9.12 5.24
N PRO A 74 0.33 9.72 4.53
CA PRO A 74 -1.10 9.53 4.74
C PRO A 74 -1.55 8.07 4.62
N SER A 75 -1.04 7.35 3.60
CA SER A 75 -1.38 5.95 3.42
C SER A 75 -0.97 5.10 4.63
N ARG A 76 0.31 5.17 5.02
CA ARG A 76 0.84 4.40 6.15
C ARG A 76 0.23 4.82 7.49
N ALA A 77 -0.02 6.12 7.69
CA ALA A 77 -0.72 6.63 8.86
C ALA A 77 -2.12 6.02 8.97
N SER A 78 -2.88 6.00 7.86
CA SER A 78 -4.23 5.47 7.81
C SER A 78 -4.28 3.95 8.05
N LEU A 79 -3.52 3.17 7.29
CA LEU A 79 -3.56 1.71 7.41
C LEU A 79 -3.07 1.19 8.79
N LEU A 80 -2.06 1.86 9.38
CA LEU A 80 -1.50 1.43 10.68
C LEU A 80 -2.36 1.85 11.87
N SER A 81 -3.06 2.99 11.79
CA SER A 81 -3.91 3.51 12.85
C SER A 81 -5.37 3.06 12.75
N GLY A 82 -5.85 2.73 11.56
CA GLY A 82 -7.24 2.40 11.27
C GLY A 82 -8.14 3.63 11.10
N TYR A 83 -7.58 4.82 10.86
CA TYR A 83 -8.33 6.06 10.66
C TYR A 83 -8.07 6.67 9.29
N TYR A 84 -9.11 7.20 8.65
CA TYR A 84 -8.96 7.92 7.37
C TYR A 84 -8.19 9.23 7.51
N PRO A 85 -7.50 9.70 6.45
CA PRO A 85 -6.81 11.00 6.45
C PRO A 85 -7.71 12.17 6.80
N HIS A 86 -9.00 12.16 6.37
CA HIS A 86 -9.95 13.23 6.68
C HIS A 86 -10.39 13.26 8.16
N VAL A 87 -10.08 12.21 8.94
CA VAL A 87 -10.31 12.14 10.39
C VAL A 87 -9.07 12.56 11.17
N THR A 88 -7.88 12.09 10.75
CA THR A 88 -6.64 12.40 11.45
C THR A 88 -6.05 13.78 11.08
N GLY A 89 -6.42 14.33 9.94
CA GLY A 89 -5.79 15.51 9.36
C GLY A 89 -4.42 15.26 8.72
N VAL A 90 -3.97 14.00 8.64
CA VAL A 90 -2.70 13.65 7.99
C VAL A 90 -2.93 13.50 6.49
N TYR A 91 -3.02 14.61 5.79
CA TYR A 91 -3.25 14.67 4.33
C TYR A 91 -1.97 14.72 3.51
N GLN A 92 -0.83 15.02 4.14
CA GLN A 92 0.48 15.15 3.53
C GLN A 92 1.54 14.46 4.38
N GLN A 93 2.80 14.46 3.92
CA GLN A 93 3.90 13.82 4.63
C GLN A 93 4.03 14.36 6.05
N PRO A 94 3.80 13.54 7.06
CA PRO A 94 3.95 13.97 8.45
C PRO A 94 5.41 13.90 8.87
N ALA A 95 5.74 14.70 9.88
CA ALA A 95 7.04 14.64 10.53
C ALA A 95 7.02 15.22 11.95
N GLY A 96 8.02 14.83 12.74
CA GLY A 96 8.28 15.37 14.03
C GLY A 96 7.46 14.77 15.18
N LYS A 97 7.65 15.35 16.37
CA LYS A 97 7.13 14.82 17.65
C LYS A 97 5.61 14.82 17.77
N ALA A 98 4.90 15.61 16.95
CA ALA A 98 3.45 15.70 17.05
C ALA A 98 2.74 14.37 16.82
N MET A 99 3.20 13.53 15.86
CA MET A 99 2.67 12.16 15.72
C MET A 99 3.02 11.27 16.90
N GLU A 100 4.24 11.40 17.43
CA GLU A 100 4.69 10.60 18.58
C GLU A 100 3.87 10.89 19.85
N GLN A 101 3.41 12.12 20.01
CA GLN A 101 2.64 12.60 21.17
C GLN A 101 1.12 12.38 21.01
N ASP A 102 0.64 12.15 19.80
CA ASP A 102 -0.79 11.95 19.55
C ASP A 102 -1.26 10.57 20.00
N LYS A 103 -1.85 10.53 21.20
CA LYS A 103 -2.45 9.34 21.80
C LYS A 103 -3.83 9.00 21.23
N THR A 104 -4.45 9.90 20.47
CA THR A 104 -5.78 9.70 19.90
C THR A 104 -5.71 8.75 18.70
N PHE A 105 -4.74 8.99 17.81
CA PHE A 105 -4.68 8.27 16.54
C PHE A 105 -3.44 7.38 16.39
N PHE A 106 -2.31 7.74 16.99
CA PHE A 106 -1.03 7.09 16.67
C PHE A 106 -0.35 6.43 17.85
N HIS A 107 -0.04 7.15 18.92
CA HIS A 107 0.72 6.61 20.04
C HIS A 107 -0.11 5.59 20.83
N GLY A 108 0.30 4.33 20.83
CA GLY A 108 -0.44 3.24 21.45
C GLY A 108 -1.69 2.80 20.65
N GLN A 109 -1.94 3.33 19.46
CA GLN A 109 -3.16 3.06 18.69
C GLN A 109 -2.95 2.24 17.41
N MET A 110 -1.69 2.08 16.97
CA MET A 110 -1.37 1.36 15.75
C MET A 110 -1.64 -0.14 15.87
N VAL A 111 -1.80 -0.81 14.76
CA VAL A 111 -2.04 -2.26 14.70
C VAL A 111 -0.96 -3.03 15.46
N SER A 112 0.31 -2.65 15.36
CA SER A 112 1.41 -3.27 16.10
C SER A 112 1.24 -3.18 17.63
N HIS A 113 0.81 -2.03 18.15
CA HIS A 113 0.52 -1.88 19.58
C HIS A 113 -0.61 -2.80 20.01
N CYS A 114 -1.68 -2.89 19.21
CA CYS A 114 -2.80 -3.79 19.51
C CYS A 114 -2.35 -5.26 19.55
N PHE A 115 -1.48 -5.69 18.64
CA PHE A 115 -0.91 -7.04 18.69
C PHE A 115 -0.03 -7.25 19.92
N ALA A 116 0.83 -6.29 20.29
CA ALA A 116 1.65 -6.34 21.51
C ALA A 116 0.79 -6.46 22.77
N ASP A 117 -0.27 -5.65 22.89
CA ASP A 117 -1.22 -5.69 24.02
C ASP A 117 -1.91 -7.07 24.17
N HIS A 118 -1.93 -7.87 23.10
CA HIS A 118 -2.50 -9.22 23.08
C HIS A 118 -1.45 -10.34 23.10
N GLY A 119 -0.22 -10.04 23.51
CA GLY A 119 0.83 -11.03 23.73
C GLY A 119 1.55 -11.49 22.46
N TYR A 120 1.52 -10.71 21.40
CA TYR A 120 2.38 -10.92 20.24
C TYR A 120 3.71 -10.21 20.43
N ARG A 121 4.79 -10.84 20.02
CA ARG A 121 6.06 -10.18 19.83
C ARG A 121 6.02 -9.39 18.53
N THR A 122 6.17 -8.08 18.58
CA THR A 122 6.09 -7.21 17.38
C THR A 122 7.46 -6.86 16.85
N LEU A 123 7.72 -7.22 15.60
CA LEU A 123 9.03 -7.12 14.94
C LEU A 123 8.87 -6.33 13.65
N ALA A 124 9.84 -5.47 13.34
CA ALA A 124 9.82 -4.74 12.06
C ALA A 124 11.20 -4.49 11.49
N VAL A 125 11.27 -4.39 10.16
CA VAL A 125 12.48 -3.98 9.43
C VAL A 125 12.11 -3.21 8.17
N GLY A 126 12.97 -2.29 7.74
CA GLY A 126 12.79 -1.50 6.54
C GLY A 126 11.77 -0.37 6.69
N LYS A 127 11.10 0.00 5.61
CA LYS A 127 10.17 1.14 5.59
C LYS A 127 8.74 0.72 5.95
N ILE A 128 8.39 0.77 7.23
CA ILE A 128 7.02 0.46 7.71
C ILE A 128 6.21 1.73 7.96
N THR A 129 6.76 2.66 8.71
CA THR A 129 6.13 3.93 9.06
C THR A 129 6.68 5.09 8.23
N HIS A 130 5.96 6.21 8.22
CA HIS A 130 6.46 7.48 7.71
C HIS A 130 6.07 8.60 8.68
N GLY A 131 7.08 9.33 9.19
CA GLY A 131 6.87 10.41 10.17
C GLY A 131 6.73 9.96 11.62
N TYR A 132 6.24 8.74 11.89
CA TYR A 132 6.24 8.11 13.21
C TYR A 132 7.47 7.18 13.34
N PRO A 133 8.24 7.24 14.45
CA PRO A 133 9.40 6.36 14.62
C PRO A 133 9.00 4.89 14.76
N ALA A 134 9.46 4.04 13.84
CA ALA A 134 9.13 2.60 13.87
C ALA A 134 9.54 1.92 15.19
N LYS A 135 10.66 2.35 15.80
CA LYS A 135 11.11 1.86 17.12
C LYS A 135 10.14 2.11 18.28
N LEU A 136 9.17 3.01 18.10
CA LEU A 136 8.11 3.24 19.09
C LEU A 136 6.82 2.47 18.77
N ALA A 137 6.75 1.90 17.58
CA ALA A 137 5.60 1.13 17.12
C ALA A 137 5.79 -0.39 17.28
N PHE A 138 7.04 -0.86 17.47
CA PHE A 138 7.39 -2.27 17.50
C PHE A 138 8.37 -2.57 18.63
N ASP A 139 8.30 -3.75 19.23
CA ASP A 139 9.22 -4.21 20.30
C ASP A 139 10.66 -4.32 19.80
N SER A 140 10.83 -4.71 18.54
CA SER A 140 12.14 -4.78 17.90
C SER A 140 12.09 -4.20 16.49
N TYR A 141 13.00 -3.28 16.21
CA TYR A 141 13.13 -2.66 14.90
C TYR A 141 14.56 -2.83 14.36
N GLY A 142 14.69 -3.57 13.24
CA GLY A 142 15.98 -3.89 12.63
C GLY A 142 16.69 -2.70 11.98
N SER A 143 16.00 -1.76 11.44
CA SER A 143 16.41 -0.52 10.76
C SER A 143 15.65 -0.36 9.43
N LYS A 144 15.65 0.83 8.85
CA LYS A 144 15.33 1.03 7.42
C LYS A 144 16.59 1.30 6.59
N PHE A 145 17.76 1.06 7.19
CA PHE A 145 19.08 1.27 6.63
C PHE A 145 19.25 2.69 6.08
N ASP A 146 19.63 2.87 4.81
CA ASP A 146 19.92 4.19 4.22
C ASP A 146 18.70 4.92 3.62
N GLY A 147 17.52 4.63 4.11
CA GLY A 147 16.30 5.40 3.79
C GLY A 147 15.76 5.13 2.39
N SER A 148 16.15 5.92 1.39
CA SER A 148 15.69 5.74 -0.01
C SER A 148 16.57 4.76 -0.80
N GLY A 149 17.44 4.03 -0.12
CA GLY A 149 18.44 3.15 -0.71
C GLY A 149 19.75 3.86 -1.06
N PRO A 150 20.76 3.10 -1.47
CA PRO A 150 22.09 3.62 -1.76
C PRO A 150 22.06 4.66 -2.88
N LYS A 151 22.96 5.65 -2.79
CA LYS A 151 23.11 6.74 -3.75
C LYS A 151 24.54 6.87 -4.20
N PRO A 152 24.78 7.22 -5.48
CA PRO A 152 26.13 7.50 -5.96
C PRO A 152 26.79 8.64 -5.17
N SER A 153 28.09 8.55 -4.96
CA SER A 153 28.88 9.58 -4.29
C SER A 153 28.77 10.94 -5.00
N GLY A 154 28.94 12.02 -4.24
CA GLY A 154 28.91 13.37 -4.79
C GLY A 154 27.55 13.83 -5.36
N GLY A 155 26.46 13.11 -5.08
CA GLY A 155 25.13 13.48 -5.58
C GLY A 155 24.94 13.29 -7.08
N ARG A 156 25.76 12.44 -7.71
CA ARG A 156 25.66 12.11 -9.15
C ARG A 156 24.30 11.53 -9.48
N ARG A 157 23.72 12.01 -10.60
CA ARG A 157 22.52 11.47 -11.24
C ARG A 157 22.85 10.85 -12.58
N PHE A 158 22.07 9.89 -13.03
CA PHE A 158 22.30 9.15 -14.26
C PHE A 158 21.52 9.71 -15.44
N ASN A 159 20.24 9.97 -15.27
CA ASN A 159 19.33 10.27 -16.37
C ASN A 159 18.42 11.48 -16.16
N TYR A 160 17.97 11.77 -14.95
CA TYR A 160 17.09 12.90 -14.67
C TYR A 160 17.79 13.93 -13.78
N HIS A 161 18.13 15.07 -14.40
CA HIS A 161 18.77 16.19 -13.73
C HIS A 161 18.10 17.50 -14.14
N LEU A 162 17.69 18.26 -13.14
CA LEU A 162 17.25 19.65 -13.29
C LEU A 162 18.39 20.54 -12.77
N PRO A 163 18.98 21.43 -13.61
CA PRO A 163 20.18 22.18 -13.26
C PRO A 163 20.08 22.93 -11.92
N ASP A 164 18.91 23.53 -11.65
CA ASP A 164 18.68 24.39 -10.48
C ASP A 164 17.93 23.70 -9.33
N VAL A 165 17.74 22.38 -9.41
CA VAL A 165 17.02 21.61 -8.37
C VAL A 165 18.02 20.77 -7.61
N PRO A 166 18.27 21.06 -6.31
CA PRO A 166 19.11 20.23 -5.47
C PRO A 166 18.60 18.80 -5.41
N TRP A 167 19.49 17.84 -5.12
CA TRP A 167 19.13 16.42 -4.92
C TRP A 167 17.98 16.22 -3.92
N THR A 168 17.82 17.13 -2.97
CA THR A 168 16.74 17.15 -1.99
C THR A 168 15.38 17.58 -2.55
N GLY A 169 15.32 18.17 -3.75
CA GLY A 169 14.08 18.68 -4.35
C GLY A 169 13.19 17.59 -4.95
N THR A 170 13.78 16.58 -5.57
CA THR A 170 13.15 15.32 -6.00
C THR A 170 14.21 14.24 -6.03
N GLN A 171 13.84 13.03 -5.63
CA GLN A 171 14.74 11.86 -5.72
C GLN A 171 14.58 11.10 -7.04
N THR A 172 13.74 11.58 -7.94
CA THR A 172 13.46 10.91 -9.21
C THR A 172 14.70 10.89 -10.09
N ASP A 173 15.20 9.71 -10.38
CA ASP A 173 16.27 9.38 -11.31
C ASP A 173 16.24 7.86 -11.53
N TRP A 174 16.96 7.37 -12.55
CA TRP A 174 17.04 5.96 -12.88
C TRP A 174 18.41 5.57 -13.45
N GLY A 175 18.84 4.35 -13.15
CA GLY A 175 20.11 3.82 -13.62
C GLY A 175 20.62 2.63 -12.81
N ALA A 176 21.59 1.91 -13.35
CA ALA A 176 22.20 0.76 -12.67
C ALA A 176 23.12 1.23 -11.54
N PHE A 177 22.75 0.95 -10.29
CA PHE A 177 23.51 1.23 -9.08
C PHE A 177 22.81 0.60 -7.86
N PRO A 178 23.51 0.08 -6.84
CA PRO A 178 24.98 -0.18 -6.78
C PRO A 178 25.38 -1.38 -7.65
N GLU A 179 26.61 -1.89 -7.47
CA GLU A 179 27.06 -3.08 -8.23
C GLU A 179 26.42 -4.36 -7.75
N LYS A 180 26.14 -4.48 -6.44
CA LYS A 180 25.70 -5.73 -5.81
C LYS A 180 24.38 -5.55 -5.06
N ASP A 181 23.61 -6.63 -4.99
CA ASP A 181 22.39 -6.67 -4.19
C ASP A 181 22.66 -6.46 -2.70
N ASP A 182 23.77 -6.95 -2.18
CA ASP A 182 24.15 -6.86 -0.76
C ASP A 182 24.30 -5.42 -0.28
N ASP A 183 24.55 -4.48 -1.19
CA ASP A 183 24.61 -3.05 -0.88
C ASP A 183 23.21 -2.42 -0.77
N MET A 184 22.17 -3.11 -1.26
CA MET A 184 20.80 -2.62 -1.26
C MET A 184 20.16 -2.72 0.13
N SER A 185 19.46 -1.67 0.55
CA SER A 185 18.69 -1.65 1.81
C SER A 185 17.66 -2.77 1.89
N ASP A 186 17.00 -3.07 0.77
CA ASP A 186 15.96 -4.10 0.71
C ASP A 186 16.54 -5.50 0.86
N HIS A 187 17.77 -5.74 0.35
CA HIS A 187 18.49 -6.99 0.57
C HIS A 187 18.76 -7.20 2.06
N LYS A 188 19.30 -6.17 2.74
CA LYS A 188 19.56 -6.19 4.18
C LYS A 188 18.29 -6.36 5.01
N SER A 189 17.17 -5.79 4.55
CA SER A 189 15.86 -5.97 5.17
C SER A 189 15.37 -7.41 5.03
N ALA A 190 15.58 -8.02 3.87
CA ALA A 190 15.28 -9.43 3.65
C ALA A 190 16.14 -10.34 4.52
N ASP A 191 17.46 -10.10 4.62
CA ASP A 191 18.37 -10.87 5.48
C ASP A 191 17.88 -10.86 6.93
N TRP A 192 17.55 -9.68 7.44
CA TRP A 192 17.07 -9.53 8.81
C TRP A 192 15.77 -10.32 9.06
N ALA A 193 14.83 -10.30 8.11
CA ALA A 193 13.58 -11.04 8.20
C ALA A 193 13.81 -12.57 8.08
N VAL A 194 14.65 -13.01 7.16
CA VAL A 194 15.04 -14.42 6.95
C VAL A 194 15.61 -15.03 8.24
N GLU A 195 16.54 -14.31 8.90
CA GLU A 195 17.14 -14.77 10.16
C GLU A 195 16.08 -15.02 11.25
N ARG A 196 15.05 -14.17 11.34
CA ARG A 196 13.98 -14.30 12.36
C ARG A 196 12.97 -15.38 12.03
N LEU A 197 12.68 -15.57 10.75
CA LEU A 197 11.78 -16.63 10.30
C LEU A 197 12.40 -18.03 10.38
N ALA A 198 13.74 -18.13 10.34
CA ALA A 198 14.46 -19.38 10.52
C ALA A 198 14.53 -19.84 11.99
N GLY A 199 14.39 -18.91 12.94
CA GLY A 199 14.42 -19.20 14.38
C GLY A 199 13.07 -19.66 14.91
N GLU A 200 13.08 -20.46 15.98
CA GLU A 200 11.85 -20.79 16.73
C GLU A 200 11.39 -19.60 17.59
N SER A 201 10.10 -19.44 17.73
CA SER A 201 9.49 -18.48 18.64
C SER A 201 8.48 -19.20 19.55
N LYS A 202 8.55 -18.94 20.84
CA LYS A 202 7.58 -19.47 21.82
C LYS A 202 6.27 -18.65 21.83
N GLU A 203 6.36 -17.38 21.47
CA GLU A 203 5.26 -16.44 21.41
C GLU A 203 4.85 -16.20 19.95
N PRO A 204 3.57 -15.98 19.67
CA PRO A 204 3.16 -15.57 18.34
C PRO A 204 3.81 -14.23 17.99
N PHE A 205 4.14 -14.02 16.71
CA PHE A 205 4.76 -12.78 16.28
C PHE A 205 3.92 -12.04 15.24
N PHE A 206 4.07 -10.72 15.23
CA PHE A 206 3.68 -9.82 14.14
C PHE A 206 4.97 -9.26 13.53
N LEU A 207 5.38 -9.80 12.38
CA LEU A 207 6.60 -9.41 11.67
C LEU A 207 6.23 -8.52 10.48
N ALA A 208 6.63 -7.24 10.53
CA ALA A 208 6.47 -6.28 9.44
C ALA A 208 7.78 -6.13 8.66
N VAL A 209 7.74 -6.38 7.34
CA VAL A 209 8.88 -6.24 6.43
C VAL A 209 8.54 -5.19 5.38
N GLY A 210 9.27 -4.06 5.39
CA GLY A 210 9.05 -2.93 4.49
C GLY A 210 10.16 -2.80 3.46
N PHE A 211 9.83 -2.97 2.18
CA PHE A 211 10.74 -2.74 1.07
C PHE A 211 10.61 -1.33 0.52
N ILE A 212 11.72 -0.80 0.02
CA ILE A 212 11.81 0.56 -0.52
C ILE A 212 11.60 0.54 -2.03
N ARG A 213 12.21 -0.43 -2.77
CA ARG A 213 12.00 -0.49 -4.21
C ARG A 213 10.57 -0.96 -4.52
N PRO A 214 9.95 -0.38 -5.57
CA PRO A 214 10.47 0.53 -6.60
C PRO A 214 10.46 2.04 -6.27
N HIS A 215 10.37 2.50 -5.03
CA HIS A 215 10.48 3.94 -4.72
C HIS A 215 11.75 4.56 -5.34
N VAL A 216 11.61 5.78 -5.83
CA VAL A 216 12.70 6.58 -6.42
C VAL A 216 13.88 6.80 -5.46
N PRO A 217 15.13 6.89 -5.98
CA PRO A 217 15.53 6.69 -7.36
C PRO A 217 15.41 5.24 -7.80
N PHE A 218 15.07 4.98 -9.07
CA PHE A 218 15.00 3.62 -9.62
C PHE A 218 16.40 3.06 -9.84
N TYR A 219 17.06 2.70 -8.75
CA TYR A 219 18.43 2.18 -8.73
C TYR A 219 18.45 0.76 -8.20
N VAL A 220 18.93 -0.14 -9.02
CA VAL A 220 19.26 -1.54 -8.69
C VAL A 220 20.47 -1.98 -9.49
N PRO A 221 21.18 -3.06 -9.10
CA PRO A 221 22.30 -3.59 -9.86
C PRO A 221 21.99 -3.92 -11.31
N GLN A 222 23.00 -3.80 -12.19
CA GLN A 222 22.89 -3.96 -13.64
C GLN A 222 22.17 -5.26 -14.05
N LYS A 223 22.43 -6.38 -13.37
CA LYS A 223 21.81 -7.68 -13.68
C LYS A 223 20.29 -7.66 -13.74
N TRP A 224 19.63 -6.72 -13.02
CA TRP A 224 18.18 -6.56 -13.03
C TRP A 224 17.72 -5.81 -14.28
N PHE A 225 18.52 -4.86 -14.79
CA PHE A 225 18.29 -4.20 -16.06
C PHE A 225 18.45 -5.17 -17.24
N ASP A 226 19.39 -6.09 -17.17
CA ASP A 226 19.67 -7.08 -18.22
C ASP A 226 18.48 -8.01 -18.48
N LEU A 227 17.53 -8.11 -17.54
CA LEU A 227 16.28 -8.83 -17.73
C LEU A 227 15.33 -8.16 -18.75
N PHE A 228 15.56 -6.89 -19.07
CA PHE A 228 14.70 -6.05 -19.90
C PHE A 228 15.54 -5.28 -20.92
N PRO A 229 15.94 -5.90 -22.06
CA PRO A 229 16.69 -5.21 -23.11
C PRO A 229 16.00 -3.91 -23.52
N LEU A 230 16.74 -2.80 -23.58
CA LEU A 230 16.16 -1.46 -23.72
C LEU A 230 15.28 -1.31 -24.96
N ASP A 231 15.73 -1.90 -26.09
CA ASP A 231 15.02 -1.82 -27.38
C ASP A 231 13.68 -2.58 -27.35
N ASP A 232 13.55 -3.59 -26.49
CA ASP A 232 12.34 -4.42 -26.33
C ASP A 232 11.37 -3.82 -25.29
N VAL A 233 11.75 -2.76 -24.56
CA VAL A 233 10.89 -2.20 -23.50
C VAL A 233 9.61 -1.62 -24.09
N MET A 234 8.50 -2.19 -23.68
CA MET A 234 7.16 -1.70 -24.00
C MET A 234 6.82 -0.49 -23.10
N LEU A 235 6.25 0.54 -23.71
CA LEU A 235 5.80 1.72 -22.98
C LEU A 235 4.33 1.58 -22.59
N PRO A 236 3.90 2.15 -21.46
CA PRO A 236 2.49 2.17 -21.10
C PRO A 236 1.68 2.97 -22.14
N PRO A 237 0.38 2.71 -22.27
CA PRO A 237 -0.47 3.44 -23.19
C PRO A 237 -0.61 4.90 -22.75
N ILE A 238 -0.25 5.84 -23.63
CA ILE A 238 -0.30 7.27 -23.35
C ILE A 238 -1.19 7.98 -24.36
N ARG A 239 -2.12 8.77 -23.85
CA ARG A 239 -2.97 9.67 -24.63
C ARG A 239 -2.47 11.13 -24.48
N ASN A 240 -2.23 11.82 -25.59
CA ASN A 240 -1.63 13.17 -25.56
C ASN A 240 -2.59 14.25 -25.06
N ASP A 241 -3.87 14.08 -25.26
CA ASP A 241 -4.95 15.00 -24.89
C ASP A 241 -5.69 14.59 -23.61
N ASP A 242 -5.11 13.67 -22.84
CA ASP A 242 -5.68 13.06 -21.65
C ASP A 242 -6.13 14.08 -20.58
N LEU A 243 -5.42 15.20 -20.44
CA LEU A 243 -5.73 16.23 -19.44
C LEU A 243 -6.63 17.39 -19.96
N LEU A 244 -7.19 17.29 -21.18
CA LEU A 244 -7.99 18.38 -21.73
C LEU A 244 -9.37 18.51 -21.11
N ASP A 245 -10.00 17.40 -20.69
CA ASP A 245 -11.36 17.36 -20.15
C ASP A 245 -11.41 17.30 -18.61
N VAL A 246 -10.27 17.40 -17.94
CA VAL A 246 -10.24 17.47 -16.47
C VAL A 246 -10.43 18.92 -15.99
N PRO A 247 -11.03 19.14 -14.82
CA PRO A 247 -11.19 20.47 -14.22
C PRO A 247 -9.86 21.18 -14.00
N GLU A 248 -9.88 22.53 -14.01
CA GLU A 248 -8.68 23.35 -13.76
C GLU A 248 -8.02 23.05 -12.41
N ILE A 249 -8.82 22.89 -11.38
CA ILE A 249 -8.31 22.53 -10.05
C ILE A 249 -7.58 21.18 -10.08
N SER A 250 -8.10 20.20 -10.81
CA SER A 250 -7.45 18.90 -10.97
C SER A 250 -6.06 19.03 -11.59
N ARG A 251 -5.94 19.79 -12.69
CA ARG A 251 -4.62 20.07 -13.30
C ARG A 251 -3.66 20.70 -12.32
N ARG A 252 -4.10 21.72 -11.57
CA ARG A 252 -3.26 22.46 -10.62
C ARG A 252 -2.83 21.63 -9.40
N ILE A 253 -3.73 20.82 -8.84
CA ILE A 253 -3.41 19.93 -7.70
C ILE A 253 -2.38 18.89 -8.12
N HIS A 254 -2.53 18.36 -9.31
CA HIS A 254 -1.71 17.26 -9.79
C HIS A 254 -0.46 17.74 -10.56
N GLU A 255 -0.25 19.03 -10.74
CA GLU A 255 0.98 19.55 -11.34
C GLU A 255 2.21 19.29 -10.47
N LEU A 256 3.25 18.74 -11.07
CA LEU A 256 4.51 18.39 -10.40
C LEU A 256 5.72 18.94 -11.17
N PRO A 257 6.02 20.26 -11.06
CA PRO A 257 7.01 20.92 -11.93
C PRO A 257 8.44 20.39 -11.78
N LYS A 258 8.75 19.73 -10.65
CA LYS A 258 10.07 19.16 -10.38
C LYS A 258 10.22 17.69 -10.79
N TYR A 259 9.17 17.07 -11.34
CA TYR A 259 9.17 15.66 -11.72
C TYR A 259 9.22 15.52 -13.24
N PRO A 260 9.70 14.36 -13.76
CA PRO A 260 9.73 14.14 -15.20
C PRO A 260 8.32 14.17 -15.80
N ARG A 261 8.21 14.87 -16.93
CA ARG A 261 6.99 14.94 -17.75
C ARG A 261 7.23 14.29 -19.11
N LEU A 262 6.17 13.99 -19.84
CA LEU A 262 6.26 13.37 -21.18
C LEU A 262 7.15 14.13 -22.13
N ALA A 263 7.17 15.48 -22.06
CA ALA A 263 8.05 16.31 -22.87
C ALA A 263 9.54 15.99 -22.67
N PHE A 264 9.95 15.65 -21.43
CA PHE A 264 11.31 15.19 -21.14
C PHE A 264 11.51 13.73 -21.58
N LEU A 265 10.59 12.85 -21.23
CA LEU A 265 10.69 11.41 -21.48
C LEU A 265 10.78 11.07 -22.97
N ARG A 266 10.06 11.86 -23.81
CA ARG A 266 9.96 11.65 -25.26
C ARG A 266 11.07 12.31 -26.06
N LYS A 267 12.01 13.00 -25.43
CA LYS A 267 13.20 13.48 -26.13
C LYS A 267 13.96 12.31 -26.78
N ASN A 268 14.55 12.59 -27.96
CA ASN A 268 15.36 11.62 -28.69
C ASN A 268 14.66 10.28 -28.96
N GLY A 269 13.41 10.30 -29.41
CA GLY A 269 12.69 9.10 -29.82
C GLY A 269 12.25 8.18 -28.68
N ASN A 270 11.85 8.74 -27.53
CA ASN A 270 11.43 8.02 -26.34
C ASN A 270 12.55 7.26 -25.59
N GLU A 271 13.81 7.52 -25.85
CA GLU A 271 14.92 6.83 -25.19
C GLU A 271 14.85 6.98 -23.66
N GLN A 272 14.64 8.20 -23.16
CA GLN A 272 14.52 8.43 -21.73
C GLN A 272 13.26 7.76 -21.13
N PHE A 273 12.19 7.67 -21.91
CA PHE A 273 10.99 6.97 -21.47
C PHE A 273 11.24 5.46 -21.30
N ARG A 274 11.86 4.82 -22.30
CA ARG A 274 12.25 3.41 -22.20
C ARG A 274 13.19 3.16 -21.04
N LYS A 275 14.21 3.99 -20.83
CA LYS A 275 15.12 3.88 -19.69
C LYS A 275 14.40 3.99 -18.33
N CYS A 276 13.44 4.91 -18.22
CA CYS A 276 12.64 5.08 -17.01
C CYS A 276 11.78 3.83 -16.72
N VAL A 277 11.05 3.35 -17.74
CA VAL A 277 10.22 2.14 -17.64
C VAL A 277 11.07 0.90 -17.36
N GLN A 278 12.18 0.73 -18.06
CA GLN A 278 13.15 -0.35 -17.83
C GLN A 278 13.60 -0.38 -16.35
N ALA A 279 13.98 0.78 -15.83
CA ALA A 279 14.47 0.89 -14.45
C ALA A 279 13.39 0.57 -13.40
N TYR A 280 12.15 0.97 -13.66
CA TYR A 280 11.04 0.61 -12.80
C TYR A 280 10.78 -0.90 -12.82
N LEU A 281 10.72 -1.53 -14.01
CA LEU A 281 10.60 -2.98 -14.15
C LEU A 281 11.75 -3.73 -13.48
N ALA A 282 12.99 -3.23 -13.60
CA ALA A 282 14.17 -3.77 -12.93
C ALA A 282 14.02 -3.71 -11.40
N CYS A 283 13.52 -2.59 -10.86
CA CYS A 283 13.25 -2.44 -9.44
C CYS A 283 12.13 -3.38 -8.97
N VAL A 284 11.08 -3.57 -9.77
CA VAL A 284 9.99 -4.51 -9.48
C VAL A 284 10.51 -5.95 -9.43
N ALA A 285 11.32 -6.37 -10.41
CA ALA A 285 11.92 -7.71 -10.41
C ALA A 285 12.88 -7.92 -9.22
N PHE A 286 13.65 -6.89 -8.85
CA PHE A 286 14.53 -6.92 -7.68
C PHE A 286 13.74 -7.09 -6.38
N VAL A 287 12.69 -6.31 -6.15
CA VAL A 287 11.91 -6.42 -4.92
C VAL A 287 11.12 -7.72 -4.85
N ASP A 288 10.60 -8.22 -5.97
CA ASP A 288 9.98 -9.55 -6.04
C ASP A 288 10.96 -10.65 -5.59
N HIS A 289 12.22 -10.56 -6.00
CA HIS A 289 13.25 -11.49 -5.53
C HIS A 289 13.44 -11.40 -4.01
N GLN A 290 13.46 -10.20 -3.41
CA GLN A 290 13.58 -10.06 -1.95
C GLN A 290 12.35 -10.60 -1.23
N VAL A 291 11.15 -10.38 -1.77
CA VAL A 291 9.90 -11.02 -1.29
C VAL A 291 10.04 -12.54 -1.34
N GLY A 292 10.58 -13.08 -2.44
CA GLY A 292 10.82 -14.51 -2.59
C GLY A 292 11.70 -15.09 -1.48
N ARG A 293 12.81 -14.42 -1.13
CA ARG A 293 13.71 -14.82 -0.04
C ARG A 293 12.99 -14.92 1.30
N VAL A 294 12.14 -13.92 1.62
CA VAL A 294 11.37 -13.90 2.87
C VAL A 294 10.32 -15.02 2.89
N LEU A 295 9.59 -15.21 1.78
CA LEU A 295 8.58 -16.28 1.67
C LEU A 295 9.22 -17.67 1.74
N ASP A 296 10.38 -17.88 1.13
CA ASP A 296 11.12 -19.13 1.17
C ASP A 296 11.61 -19.47 2.60
N ALA A 297 12.08 -18.45 3.33
CA ALA A 297 12.46 -18.62 4.73
C ALA A 297 11.26 -18.98 5.61
N LEU A 298 10.10 -18.35 5.39
CA LEU A 298 8.86 -18.72 6.07
C LEU A 298 8.46 -20.17 5.75
N ASP A 299 8.44 -20.55 4.47
CA ASP A 299 7.97 -21.85 4.02
C ASP A 299 8.87 -23.02 4.48
N LYS A 300 10.18 -22.77 4.61
CA LYS A 300 11.19 -23.75 5.09
C LYS A 300 11.37 -23.72 6.61
N GLY A 301 10.95 -22.63 7.25
CA GLY A 301 11.08 -22.42 8.70
C GLY A 301 9.97 -23.08 9.51
N PRO A 302 10.08 -23.01 10.84
CA PRO A 302 9.12 -23.64 11.76
C PRO A 302 7.70 -23.02 11.70
N HIS A 303 7.56 -21.81 11.11
CA HIS A 303 6.31 -21.04 11.12
C HIS A 303 5.49 -21.12 9.83
N GLY A 304 5.92 -21.91 8.83
CA GLY A 304 5.29 -21.98 7.50
C GLY A 304 3.86 -22.54 7.50
N GLY A 305 3.40 -23.13 8.59
CA GLY A 305 2.04 -23.68 8.74
C GLY A 305 1.05 -22.78 9.45
N ASP A 306 1.52 -21.88 10.30
CA ASP A 306 0.72 -21.11 11.25
C ASP A 306 0.85 -19.58 11.10
N THR A 307 1.27 -19.11 9.95
CA THR A 307 1.45 -17.68 9.65
C THR A 307 0.45 -17.19 8.61
N VAL A 308 -0.28 -16.13 8.96
CA VAL A 308 -1.06 -15.31 8.02
C VAL A 308 -0.08 -14.41 7.26
N VAL A 309 -0.16 -14.38 5.93
CA VAL A 309 0.69 -13.49 5.12
C VAL A 309 -0.17 -12.42 4.45
N VAL A 310 0.21 -11.16 4.63
CA VAL A 310 -0.39 -10.00 3.96
C VAL A 310 0.70 -9.30 3.17
N LEU A 311 0.52 -9.17 1.85
CA LEU A 311 1.43 -8.42 0.98
C LEU A 311 0.63 -7.33 0.25
N PHE A 312 1.16 -6.10 0.26
CA PHE A 312 0.54 -4.96 -0.42
C PHE A 312 1.57 -3.88 -0.73
N SER A 313 1.18 -2.92 -1.60
CA SER A 313 1.87 -1.64 -1.75
C SER A 313 1.18 -0.55 -0.92
N ASP A 314 1.94 0.43 -0.43
CA ASP A 314 1.36 1.55 0.32
C ASP A 314 0.59 2.55 -0.57
N HIS A 315 0.95 2.70 -1.84
CA HIS A 315 0.24 3.41 -2.90
C HIS A 315 0.82 3.02 -4.26
N GLY A 316 0.17 3.44 -5.33
CA GLY A 316 0.63 3.22 -6.70
C GLY A 316 1.61 4.29 -7.21
N TYR A 317 1.86 4.30 -8.54
CA TYR A 317 2.82 5.18 -9.17
C TYR A 317 2.55 5.31 -10.69
N HIS A 318 2.62 6.52 -11.25
CA HIS A 318 2.53 6.76 -12.69
C HIS A 318 3.89 6.62 -13.38
N LEU A 319 3.92 6.04 -14.54
CA LEU A 319 5.11 5.87 -15.38
C LEU A 319 4.94 6.56 -16.74
N GLY A 320 4.34 7.76 -16.79
CA GLY A 320 4.09 8.55 -18.00
C GLY A 320 2.60 8.92 -18.16
N GLU A 321 1.68 8.11 -17.63
CA GLU A 321 0.25 8.38 -17.63
C GLU A 321 -0.03 9.73 -16.94
N LYS A 322 -1.04 10.47 -17.40
CA LYS A 322 -1.38 11.78 -16.87
C LYS A 322 -0.18 12.76 -16.87
N ASP A 323 0.72 12.65 -17.87
CA ASP A 323 1.91 13.51 -18.07
C ASP A 323 2.86 13.55 -16.86
N ARG A 324 3.13 12.40 -16.18
CA ARG A 324 3.99 12.36 -15.01
C ARG A 324 4.74 11.06 -14.79
N VAL A 325 5.85 11.16 -14.06
CA VAL A 325 6.52 10.02 -13.40
C VAL A 325 6.53 10.32 -11.90
N SER A 326 5.47 9.94 -11.23
CA SER A 326 5.26 10.19 -9.79
C SER A 326 3.98 9.54 -9.29
N LYS A 327 3.82 9.49 -7.99
CA LYS A 327 2.56 9.41 -7.23
C LYS A 327 1.89 10.79 -7.13
N HIS A 328 1.16 11.07 -6.08
CA HIS A 328 0.51 12.37 -5.82
C HIS A 328 -0.68 12.66 -6.73
N SER A 329 -1.53 11.68 -6.99
CA SER A 329 -2.77 11.90 -7.73
C SER A 329 -3.93 11.05 -7.20
N LEU A 330 -5.16 11.47 -7.51
CA LEU A 330 -6.38 10.75 -7.16
C LEU A 330 -6.78 9.71 -8.23
N TRP A 331 -6.04 9.62 -9.33
CA TRP A 331 -6.27 8.68 -10.42
C TRP A 331 -5.78 7.26 -10.08
N GLU A 332 -6.22 6.28 -10.88
CA GLU A 332 -6.01 4.85 -10.66
C GLU A 332 -4.56 4.50 -10.36
N GLU A 333 -3.62 4.95 -11.21
CA GLU A 333 -2.21 4.58 -11.13
C GLU A 333 -1.51 4.95 -9.80
N SER A 334 -1.98 6.01 -9.11
CA SER A 334 -1.46 6.38 -7.78
C SER A 334 -2.25 5.77 -6.63
N ALA A 335 -3.52 5.42 -6.85
CA ALA A 335 -4.42 5.00 -5.78
C ALA A 335 -4.58 3.48 -5.68
N ARG A 336 -4.58 2.76 -6.81
CA ARG A 336 -4.68 1.30 -6.87
C ARG A 336 -3.37 0.65 -6.45
N VAL A 337 -3.48 -0.46 -5.70
CA VAL A 337 -2.35 -1.19 -5.15
C VAL A 337 -2.51 -2.70 -5.28
N PRO A 338 -1.43 -3.46 -5.44
CA PRO A 338 -1.45 -4.89 -5.21
C PRO A 338 -1.85 -5.19 -3.76
N LEU A 339 -2.72 -6.17 -3.56
CA LEU A 339 -3.08 -6.67 -2.22
C LEU A 339 -3.35 -8.17 -2.27
N VAL A 340 -2.60 -8.93 -1.51
CA VAL A 340 -2.76 -10.38 -1.33
C VAL A 340 -2.89 -10.71 0.15
N VAL A 341 -3.90 -11.50 0.52
CA VAL A 341 -4.08 -12.03 1.87
C VAL A 341 -4.08 -13.55 1.81
N VAL A 342 -3.18 -14.18 2.56
CA VAL A 342 -3.02 -15.65 2.63
C VAL A 342 -3.28 -16.09 4.06
N PRO A 343 -4.34 -16.86 4.34
CA PRO A 343 -4.59 -17.44 5.65
C PRO A 343 -3.48 -18.43 6.05
N ALA A 344 -3.26 -18.60 7.35
CA ALA A 344 -2.38 -19.65 7.86
C ALA A 344 -2.92 -21.04 7.45
N LYS A 345 -2.04 -21.97 7.10
CA LYS A 345 -2.46 -23.35 6.75
C LYS A 345 -3.20 -24.05 7.89
N SER A 346 -2.81 -23.74 9.14
CA SER A 346 -3.47 -24.24 10.36
C SER A 346 -4.95 -23.81 10.47
N GLN A 347 -5.33 -22.69 9.82
CA GLN A 347 -6.72 -22.21 9.79
C GLN A 347 -7.59 -22.94 8.75
N GLY A 348 -7.00 -23.78 7.90
CA GLY A 348 -7.70 -24.56 6.88
C GLY A 348 -8.52 -23.68 5.94
N LYS A 349 -9.80 -24.03 5.75
CA LYS A 349 -10.72 -23.30 4.85
C LYS A 349 -11.53 -22.19 5.57
N GLN A 350 -11.24 -21.88 6.82
CA GLN A 350 -11.98 -20.90 7.61
C GLN A 350 -12.04 -19.51 6.95
N PHE A 351 -10.98 -19.12 6.26
CA PHE A 351 -10.83 -17.82 5.61
C PHE A 351 -10.69 -17.93 4.09
N GLY A 352 -11.42 -18.87 3.46
CA GLY A 352 -11.51 -18.99 2.02
C GLY A 352 -10.63 -20.07 1.41
N LYS A 353 -10.52 -20.03 0.09
CA LYS A 353 -9.76 -20.98 -0.73
C LYS A 353 -8.53 -20.29 -1.33
N ALA A 354 -7.50 -21.06 -1.64
CA ALA A 354 -6.36 -20.57 -2.39
C ALA A 354 -6.75 -20.16 -3.83
N GLY A 355 -6.09 -19.14 -4.35
CA GLY A 355 -6.25 -18.67 -5.73
C GLY A 355 -7.55 -17.92 -6.03
N GLN A 356 -8.21 -17.35 -5.01
CA GLN A 356 -9.41 -16.53 -5.21
C GLN A 356 -9.05 -15.13 -5.73
N LEU A 357 -9.91 -14.59 -6.60
CA LEU A 357 -9.89 -13.21 -7.05
C LEU A 357 -11.08 -12.46 -6.45
N CYS A 358 -10.86 -11.26 -5.92
CA CYS A 358 -11.89 -10.39 -5.39
C CYS A 358 -11.85 -9.03 -6.10
N SER A 359 -12.95 -8.66 -6.78
CA SER A 359 -13.09 -7.36 -7.48
C SER A 359 -13.81 -6.29 -6.66
N LYS A 360 -14.22 -6.60 -5.45
CA LYS A 360 -14.85 -5.63 -4.56
C LYS A 360 -13.91 -4.49 -4.20
N PRO A 361 -14.40 -3.23 -4.13
CA PRO A 361 -13.56 -2.09 -3.78
C PRO A 361 -13.16 -2.14 -2.31
N VAL A 362 -11.88 -2.38 -2.03
CA VAL A 362 -11.33 -2.47 -0.68
C VAL A 362 -10.25 -1.41 -0.44
N GLY A 363 -10.10 -1.00 0.81
CA GLY A 363 -9.07 -0.05 1.22
C GLY A 363 -7.96 -0.73 2.03
N LEU A 364 -6.74 -0.19 2.02
CA LEU A 364 -5.68 -0.66 2.91
C LEU A 364 -6.05 -0.50 4.39
N ILE A 365 -6.93 0.44 4.72
CA ILE A 365 -7.48 0.64 6.06
C ILE A 365 -8.22 -0.60 6.59
N ASP A 366 -8.72 -1.45 5.70
CA ASP A 366 -9.44 -2.69 6.01
C ASP A 366 -8.50 -3.79 6.53
N LEU A 367 -7.18 -3.65 6.34
CA LEU A 367 -6.20 -4.63 6.80
C LEU A 367 -6.13 -4.74 8.32
N TYR A 368 -6.25 -3.62 9.04
CA TYR A 368 -6.18 -3.64 10.50
C TYR A 368 -7.29 -4.54 11.10
N PRO A 369 -8.59 -4.29 10.88
CA PRO A 369 -9.64 -5.16 11.43
C PRO A 369 -9.58 -6.60 10.87
N THR A 370 -9.14 -6.78 9.62
CA THR A 370 -8.95 -8.11 9.03
C THR A 370 -7.94 -8.95 9.79
N MET A 371 -6.77 -8.40 10.08
CA MET A 371 -5.72 -9.11 10.82
C MET A 371 -6.16 -9.44 12.26
N LEU A 372 -6.87 -8.53 12.92
CA LEU A 372 -7.42 -8.82 14.24
C LEU A 372 -8.39 -10.00 14.20
N GLU A 373 -9.34 -10.01 13.25
CA GLU A 373 -10.31 -11.10 13.11
C GLU A 373 -9.64 -12.43 12.74
N MET A 374 -8.70 -12.44 11.80
CA MET A 374 -7.96 -13.64 11.41
C MET A 374 -7.13 -14.23 12.55
N CYS A 375 -6.67 -13.39 13.49
CA CYS A 375 -5.90 -13.80 14.65
C CYS A 375 -6.76 -14.06 15.90
N GLY A 376 -8.10 -13.97 15.79
CA GLY A 376 -9.02 -14.16 16.91
C GLY A 376 -8.86 -13.09 18.01
N LEU A 377 -8.39 -11.90 17.64
CA LEU A 377 -8.23 -10.76 18.54
C LEU A 377 -9.52 -9.92 18.60
N PRO A 378 -9.79 -9.23 19.73
CA PRO A 378 -10.95 -8.36 19.83
C PRO A 378 -10.94 -7.24 18.79
N ALA A 379 -12.09 -6.97 18.20
CA ALA A 379 -12.24 -5.85 17.29
C ALA A 379 -12.00 -4.51 18.00
N LYS A 380 -11.22 -3.64 17.38
CA LYS A 380 -11.02 -2.27 17.86
C LYS A 380 -12.18 -1.39 17.36
N LYS A 381 -13.08 -1.01 18.25
CA LYS A 381 -14.32 -0.26 17.92
C LYS A 381 -14.08 1.08 17.18
N SER A 382 -12.90 1.68 17.36
CA SER A 382 -12.54 2.95 16.73
C SER A 382 -12.01 2.81 15.30
N ASN A 383 -11.72 1.59 14.83
CA ASN A 383 -11.32 1.36 13.44
C ASN A 383 -12.45 1.78 12.49
N GLN A 384 -12.05 2.42 11.38
CA GLN A 384 -12.97 2.90 10.36
C GLN A 384 -12.96 2.03 9.09
N GLY A 385 -12.03 1.06 9.00
CA GLY A 385 -12.05 0.01 7.99
C GLY A 385 -12.98 -1.13 8.39
N ASP A 386 -13.37 -1.95 7.43
CA ASP A 386 -14.16 -3.16 7.62
C ASP A 386 -13.28 -4.40 7.42
N SER A 387 -13.53 -5.47 8.19
CA SER A 387 -12.79 -6.72 8.00
C SER A 387 -13.05 -7.32 6.62
N LEU A 388 -11.99 -7.70 5.91
CA LEU A 388 -12.06 -8.40 4.62
C LEU A 388 -12.44 -9.89 4.77
N VAL A 389 -12.60 -10.41 5.96
CA VAL A 389 -12.92 -11.83 6.20
C VAL A 389 -14.18 -12.29 5.45
N PRO A 390 -15.29 -11.52 5.37
CA PRO A 390 -16.41 -11.89 4.52
C PRO A 390 -16.03 -12.11 3.06
N LEU A 391 -15.16 -11.26 2.51
CA LEU A 391 -14.66 -11.36 1.12
C LEU A 391 -13.63 -12.48 0.95
N LEU A 392 -12.83 -12.77 1.97
CA LEU A 392 -11.93 -13.94 1.97
C LEU A 392 -12.74 -15.24 1.88
N ARG A 393 -13.87 -15.34 2.60
CA ARG A 393 -14.77 -16.49 2.59
C ARG A 393 -15.57 -16.60 1.28
N ASN A 394 -16.02 -15.46 0.79
CA ASN A 394 -16.80 -15.35 -0.46
C ASN A 394 -16.47 -14.06 -1.19
N PRO A 395 -15.65 -14.07 -2.25
CA PRO A 395 -15.28 -12.86 -2.99
C PRO A 395 -16.43 -12.07 -3.61
N SER A 396 -17.62 -12.70 -3.70
CA SER A 396 -18.85 -12.08 -4.24
C SER A 396 -19.82 -11.65 -3.14
N ALA A 397 -19.42 -11.69 -1.86
CA ALA A 397 -20.28 -11.24 -0.76
C ALA A 397 -20.69 -9.77 -0.93
N ASP A 398 -21.80 -9.40 -0.31
CA ASP A 398 -22.22 -8.00 -0.24
C ASP A 398 -21.14 -7.16 0.43
N TRP A 399 -20.84 -6.01 -0.19
CA TRP A 399 -19.76 -5.13 0.25
C TRP A 399 -20.17 -3.67 0.05
N ARG A 400 -19.37 -2.76 0.64
CA ARG A 400 -19.57 -1.32 0.45
C ARG A 400 -19.60 -0.93 -1.03
N PHE A 401 -20.25 0.18 -1.34
CA PHE A 401 -20.35 0.68 -2.71
C PHE A 401 -19.01 1.13 -3.28
N ALA A 402 -18.20 1.84 -2.49
CA ALA A 402 -16.91 2.37 -2.93
C ALA A 402 -15.92 2.47 -1.78
N THR A 403 -14.63 2.54 -2.10
CA THR A 403 -13.54 2.86 -1.17
C THR A 403 -13.01 4.27 -1.43
N LEU A 404 -12.52 4.93 -0.37
CA LEU A 404 -12.13 6.34 -0.36
C LEU A 404 -10.61 6.50 -0.37
N THR A 405 -10.12 7.38 -1.25
CA THR A 405 -8.76 7.93 -1.24
C THR A 405 -8.84 9.46 -1.10
N THR A 406 -7.99 10.05 -0.27
CA THR A 406 -7.95 11.50 -0.03
C THR A 406 -6.59 12.08 -0.37
N TYR A 407 -6.54 13.17 -1.12
CA TYR A 407 -5.30 13.89 -1.46
C TYR A 407 -5.45 15.39 -1.22
N ALA A 408 -4.81 15.91 -0.16
CA ALA A 408 -5.11 17.19 0.45
C ALA A 408 -6.54 17.27 1.02
N ARG A 409 -6.80 18.22 1.91
CA ARG A 409 -8.11 18.44 2.50
C ARG A 409 -9.09 18.88 1.42
N GLY A 410 -10.30 18.30 1.41
CA GLY A 410 -11.36 18.66 0.46
C GLY A 410 -11.28 17.98 -0.91
N ASN A 411 -10.29 17.10 -1.13
CA ASN A 411 -10.15 16.46 -2.43
C ASN A 411 -10.13 14.94 -2.27
N HIS A 412 -11.08 14.27 -2.90
CA HIS A 412 -11.37 12.87 -2.69
C HIS A 412 -11.55 12.11 -4.00
N SER A 413 -11.21 10.83 -3.97
CA SER A 413 -11.57 9.85 -4.98
C SER A 413 -12.33 8.70 -4.34
N LEU A 414 -13.43 8.29 -4.95
CA LEU A 414 -14.21 7.11 -4.60
C LEU A 414 -14.13 6.09 -5.74
N ARG A 415 -13.71 4.87 -5.43
CA ARG A 415 -13.61 3.76 -6.39
C ARG A 415 -14.63 2.68 -6.07
N SER A 416 -15.59 2.49 -6.97
CA SER A 416 -16.56 1.37 -6.91
C SER A 416 -16.04 0.16 -7.71
N GLU A 417 -16.83 -0.89 -7.89
CA GLU A 417 -16.42 -2.02 -8.74
C GLU A 417 -16.16 -1.60 -10.19
N ARG A 418 -16.90 -0.65 -10.72
CA ARG A 418 -16.83 -0.23 -12.12
C ARG A 418 -16.33 1.19 -12.33
N HIS A 419 -16.67 2.13 -11.46
CA HIS A 419 -16.43 3.56 -11.71
C HIS A 419 -15.47 4.14 -10.69
N ARG A 420 -14.68 5.14 -11.13
CA ARG A 420 -13.97 6.08 -10.28
C ARG A 420 -14.63 7.44 -10.36
N TYR A 421 -14.85 8.07 -9.20
CA TYR A 421 -15.38 9.41 -9.06
C TYR A 421 -14.40 10.26 -8.26
N LEU A 422 -14.07 11.45 -8.76
CA LEU A 422 -13.26 12.44 -8.05
C LEU A 422 -14.11 13.66 -7.74
N ARG A 423 -13.88 14.22 -6.54
CA ARG A 423 -14.50 15.47 -6.09
C ARG A 423 -13.42 16.37 -5.52
N PHE A 424 -13.40 17.62 -5.98
CA PHE A 424 -12.45 18.63 -5.55
C PHE A 424 -13.09 19.68 -4.63
N GLU A 425 -12.25 20.41 -3.87
CA GLU A 425 -12.70 21.41 -2.88
C GLU A 425 -13.55 22.55 -3.48
N ASP A 426 -13.36 22.86 -4.76
CA ASP A 426 -14.13 23.88 -5.48
C ASP A 426 -15.48 23.38 -6.01
N GLY A 427 -15.77 22.11 -5.81
CA GLY A 427 -16.99 21.48 -6.29
C GLY A 427 -16.87 20.82 -7.66
N SER A 428 -15.75 20.91 -8.34
CA SER A 428 -15.51 20.22 -9.61
C SER A 428 -15.47 18.71 -9.45
N GLU A 429 -15.76 17.99 -10.53
CA GLU A 429 -15.91 16.53 -10.51
C GLU A 429 -15.28 15.88 -11.73
N GLU A 430 -14.80 14.64 -11.52
CA GLU A 430 -14.44 13.72 -12.59
C GLU A 430 -15.16 12.39 -12.37
N LEU A 431 -15.51 11.69 -13.45
CA LEU A 431 -16.09 10.35 -13.41
C LEU A 431 -15.53 9.53 -14.56
N TYR A 432 -15.05 8.33 -14.24
CA TYR A 432 -14.48 7.38 -15.21
C TYR A 432 -15.16 6.02 -15.10
N ASP A 433 -15.31 5.34 -16.23
CA ASP A 433 -15.93 4.01 -16.33
C ASP A 433 -14.87 2.97 -16.70
N HIS A 434 -14.34 2.27 -15.72
CA HIS A 434 -13.24 1.31 -15.91
C HIS A 434 -13.58 0.06 -16.74
N ALA A 435 -14.85 -0.18 -17.04
CA ALA A 435 -15.22 -1.26 -17.96
C ALA A 435 -14.94 -0.89 -19.42
N ASP A 436 -15.03 0.40 -19.74
CA ASP A 436 -14.89 0.91 -21.11
C ASP A 436 -13.61 1.77 -21.27
N ASP A 437 -13.10 2.35 -20.17
CA ASP A 437 -11.94 3.26 -20.12
C ASP A 437 -11.08 3.00 -18.87
N PRO A 438 -10.32 1.91 -18.85
CA PRO A 438 -9.46 1.56 -17.71
C PRO A 438 -8.31 2.56 -17.45
N ASN A 439 -7.98 3.40 -18.44
CA ASN A 439 -6.91 4.40 -18.35
C ASN A 439 -7.41 5.80 -17.92
N GLU A 440 -8.70 5.94 -17.65
CA GLU A 440 -9.28 7.21 -17.18
C GLU A 440 -9.06 8.39 -18.18
N TRP A 441 -9.22 8.13 -19.49
CA TRP A 441 -8.98 9.11 -20.54
C TRP A 441 -10.15 10.03 -20.84
N VAL A 442 -11.38 9.66 -20.44
CA VAL A 442 -12.58 10.41 -20.78
C VAL A 442 -13.39 10.73 -19.52
N ASN A 443 -13.42 12.00 -19.13
CA ASN A 443 -14.23 12.46 -18.02
C ASN A 443 -15.73 12.47 -18.39
N LEU A 444 -16.50 11.66 -17.68
CA LEU A 444 -17.94 11.46 -17.91
C LEU A 444 -18.83 12.37 -17.01
N ALA A 445 -18.24 13.16 -16.10
CA ALA A 445 -19.00 13.88 -15.06
C ALA A 445 -20.02 14.88 -15.63
N ALA A 446 -19.71 15.50 -16.78
CA ALA A 446 -20.62 16.45 -17.43
C ALA A 446 -21.78 15.79 -18.21
N ARG A 447 -21.80 14.46 -18.34
CA ARG A 447 -22.82 13.76 -19.15
C ARG A 447 -24.11 13.54 -18.35
N PRO A 448 -25.29 14.07 -18.80
CA PRO A 448 -26.56 13.98 -18.05
C PRO A 448 -26.98 12.55 -17.66
N LYS A 449 -26.65 11.56 -18.49
CA LYS A 449 -26.97 10.15 -18.22
C LYS A 449 -26.35 9.60 -16.91
N HIS A 450 -25.26 10.23 -16.41
CA HIS A 450 -24.60 9.84 -15.18
C HIS A 450 -25.04 10.58 -13.92
N ALA A 451 -26.02 11.51 -14.01
CA ALA A 451 -26.44 12.35 -12.89
C ALA A 451 -26.83 11.54 -11.62
N LYS A 452 -27.60 10.46 -11.78
CA LYS A 452 -27.99 9.60 -10.65
C LYS A 452 -26.78 8.88 -10.02
N LEU A 453 -25.79 8.48 -10.83
CA LEU A 453 -24.58 7.84 -10.35
C LEU A 453 -23.71 8.84 -9.58
N LEU A 454 -23.51 10.04 -10.10
CA LEU A 454 -22.82 11.13 -9.40
C LEU A 454 -23.47 11.45 -8.06
N GLU A 455 -24.80 11.52 -8.01
CA GLU A 455 -25.52 11.76 -6.75
C GLU A 455 -25.26 10.65 -5.72
N ARG A 456 -25.22 9.39 -6.17
CA ARG A 456 -24.84 8.27 -5.29
C ARG A 456 -23.42 8.44 -4.74
N PHE A 457 -22.43 8.74 -5.57
CA PHE A 457 -21.07 8.98 -5.11
C PHE A 457 -20.95 10.15 -4.14
N ARG A 458 -21.67 11.27 -4.40
CA ARG A 458 -21.67 12.44 -3.50
C ARG A 458 -22.14 12.10 -2.09
N ARG A 459 -23.06 11.12 -1.92
CA ARG A 459 -23.55 10.67 -0.61
C ARG A 459 -22.49 9.86 0.17
N GLU A 460 -21.54 9.26 -0.51
CA GLU A 460 -20.46 8.47 0.09
C GLU A 460 -19.28 9.35 0.53
N LEU A 461 -19.25 10.63 0.18
CA LEU A 461 -18.17 11.54 0.55
C LEU A 461 -18.20 11.87 2.04
N PRO A 462 -17.03 12.14 2.66
CA PRO A 462 -16.97 12.62 4.02
C PRO A 462 -17.76 13.92 4.21
N THR A 463 -18.59 13.98 5.25
CA THR A 463 -19.34 15.20 5.62
C THR A 463 -18.55 16.09 6.59
N LYS A 464 -17.49 15.57 7.19
CA LYS A 464 -16.60 16.27 8.12
C LYS A 464 -15.16 15.98 7.81
N GLU A 465 -14.32 16.99 7.90
CA GLU A 465 -12.90 16.89 7.66
C GLU A 465 -12.11 17.60 8.75
N ALA A 466 -11.19 16.89 9.37
CA ALA A 466 -10.29 17.47 10.35
C ALA A 466 -9.42 18.57 9.72
N PRO A 467 -8.98 19.56 10.48
CA PRO A 467 -7.91 20.45 10.07
C PRO A 467 -6.61 19.64 9.85
N TYR A 468 -5.63 20.24 9.18
CA TYR A 468 -4.33 19.61 9.04
C TYR A 468 -3.73 19.24 10.40
N HIS A 469 -3.24 18.01 10.52
CA HIS A 469 -2.56 17.55 11.73
C HIS A 469 -1.27 18.35 11.97
N PRO A 470 -0.95 18.71 13.22
CA PRO A 470 0.28 19.51 13.53
C PRO A 470 1.61 18.87 13.07
N ALA A 471 1.60 17.56 12.80
CA ALA A 471 2.77 16.86 12.24
C ALA A 471 2.97 17.10 10.73
N VAL A 472 1.97 17.61 10.02
CA VAL A 472 2.07 17.84 8.58
C VAL A 472 3.00 19.02 8.31
N ARG A 473 3.98 18.80 7.44
CA ARG A 473 4.93 19.84 7.04
C ARG A 473 4.43 20.64 5.83
N SER A 474 4.87 21.90 5.74
CA SER A 474 4.59 22.80 4.62
C SER A 474 5.33 22.49 3.32
N GLY A 475 5.88 21.29 3.15
CA GLY A 475 6.58 20.85 1.93
C GLY A 475 5.64 20.79 0.73
N ALA A 476 5.32 21.96 0.16
CA ALA A 476 4.46 22.05 -1.01
C ALA A 476 5.15 21.49 -2.25
N VAL A 477 4.45 20.60 -2.95
CA VAL A 477 4.93 20.00 -4.20
C VAL A 477 4.75 20.92 -5.40
N ASN A 478 3.85 21.92 -5.29
CA ASN A 478 3.56 22.91 -6.33
C ASN A 478 2.95 24.19 -5.74
N ALA A 479 2.69 25.20 -6.58
CA ALA A 479 2.15 26.49 -6.16
C ALA A 479 0.74 26.39 -5.56
N TRP A 480 -0.13 25.52 -6.11
CA TRP A 480 -1.46 25.30 -5.55
C TRP A 480 -1.37 24.78 -4.10
N PHE A 481 -0.53 23.79 -3.85
CA PHE A 481 -0.33 23.27 -2.49
C PHE A 481 0.22 24.33 -1.52
N ALA A 482 1.16 25.14 -1.99
CA ALA A 482 1.69 26.23 -1.16
C ALA A 482 0.59 27.20 -0.72
N GLU A 483 -0.31 27.56 -1.61
CA GLU A 483 -1.45 28.41 -1.29
C GLU A 483 -2.49 27.68 -0.44
N HIS A 484 -2.84 26.45 -0.78
CA HIS A 484 -3.80 25.63 -0.03
C HIS A 484 -3.34 25.45 1.43
N LEU A 485 -2.08 25.09 1.67
CA LEU A 485 -1.54 24.93 3.01
C LEU A 485 -1.58 26.25 3.80
N ARG A 486 -1.26 27.39 3.16
CA ARG A 486 -1.38 28.71 3.80
C ARG A 486 -2.83 29.06 4.18
N ARG A 487 -3.81 28.80 3.31
CA ARG A 487 -5.24 28.99 3.60
C ARG A 487 -5.73 28.16 4.79
N HIS A 488 -5.12 27.01 5.02
CA HIS A 488 -5.44 26.12 6.13
C HIS A 488 -4.52 26.28 7.36
N GLY A 489 -3.69 27.33 7.41
CA GLY A 489 -2.88 27.68 8.57
C GLY A 489 -1.67 26.75 8.82
N VAL A 490 -1.27 25.96 7.84
CA VAL A 490 -0.07 25.11 7.93
C VAL A 490 1.17 25.97 7.68
N LYS A 491 2.07 26.03 8.67
CA LYS A 491 3.31 26.82 8.65
C LYS A 491 4.51 26.02 8.14
#